data_6dc18a7cccd219a145aa4137066fd4cb
#
_entry.id   6dc18a7cccd219a145aa4137066fd4cb
#
_cell.length_a   1.000
_cell.length_b   1.000
_cell.length_c   1.000
_cell.angle_alpha   90.00
_cell.angle_beta   90.00
_cell.angle_gamma   90.00
#
_symmetry.space_group_name_H-M   'P 1'
#
loop_
_entity.id
_entity.type
_entity.pdbx_description
1 polymer ?
#
loop_
_entity_poly.entity_id
_entity_poly.type
_entity_poly.pdbx_seq_one_letter_code
_entity_poly.pdbx_strand_id
1 'polypeptide(L)'
;MAPPSQQLVFRDYPFLSASPFGFATETAAHALRLMVSGLFDKYPTLQIILGHCGEGIPFYLPRLQHRLRHFERGLWPAKKELGEYWEENFWVTTSGVRDVGALMEAVRWSGEERVLWSVDYPFEDTVEMAGWWDRLEVSGRMRRRIGGENARRFLGLARGPGEV
;
A
#
# COMPACT_ATOMS: atom_id res chain seq x y z
N MET A 1 6.35 -4.51 15.03
CA MET A 1 7.60 -5.11 14.53
C MET A 1 8.00 -6.22 15.47
N ALA A 2 8.39 -7.40 14.95
CA ALA A 2 8.90 -8.48 15.77
C ALA A 2 10.25 -8.06 16.42
N PRO A 3 10.52 -8.47 17.67
CA PRO A 3 11.80 -8.15 18.31
C PRO A 3 12.97 -8.77 17.52
N PRO A 4 14.17 -8.15 17.54
CA PRO A 4 15.33 -8.61 16.77
C PRO A 4 15.68 -10.09 16.98
N SER A 5 15.41 -10.61 18.18
CA SER A 5 15.62 -12.03 18.51
C SER A 5 14.73 -13.00 17.69
N GLN A 6 13.64 -12.53 17.13
CA GLN A 6 12.73 -13.29 16.28
C GLN A 6 12.97 -13.07 14.78
N GLN A 7 13.85 -12.15 14.42
CA GLN A 7 14.19 -11.80 13.05
C GLN A 7 15.50 -12.48 12.61
N LEU A 8 15.56 -13.80 12.76
CA LEU A 8 16.78 -14.58 12.48
C LEU A 8 17.32 -14.41 11.06
N VAL A 9 16.44 -14.09 10.09
CA VAL A 9 16.82 -13.85 8.69
C VAL A 9 17.73 -12.61 8.53
N PHE A 10 17.73 -11.69 9.48
CA PHE A 10 18.56 -10.47 9.45
C PHE A 10 19.76 -10.51 10.41
N ARG A 11 20.05 -11.69 11.02
CA ARG A 11 21.06 -11.83 12.10
C ARG A 11 22.41 -11.21 11.72
N ASP A 12 22.92 -11.52 10.53
CA ASP A 12 24.24 -11.09 10.08
C ASP A 12 24.26 -9.68 9.48
N TYR A 13 23.08 -9.16 9.12
CA TYR A 13 22.90 -7.84 8.52
C TYR A 13 21.69 -7.12 9.16
N PRO A 14 21.82 -6.75 10.47
CA PRO A 14 20.68 -6.26 11.25
C PRO A 14 20.07 -4.96 10.72
N PHE A 15 20.83 -4.14 9.99
CA PHE A 15 20.32 -2.92 9.36
C PHE A 15 19.22 -3.20 8.30
N LEU A 16 19.19 -4.39 7.70
CA LEU A 16 18.13 -4.79 6.77
C LEU A 16 16.79 -5.00 7.48
N SER A 17 16.76 -5.21 8.79
CA SER A 17 15.53 -5.38 9.55
C SER A 17 14.75 -4.06 9.77
N ALA A 18 15.36 -2.92 9.48
CA ALA A 18 14.75 -1.61 9.57
C ALA A 18 14.11 -1.18 8.24
N SER A 19 14.09 0.15 7.97
CA SER A 19 13.47 0.74 6.79
C SER A 19 13.93 0.21 5.42
N PRO A 20 15.18 -0.27 5.23
CA PRO A 20 15.55 -0.77 3.92
C PRO A 20 14.71 -1.96 3.42
N PHE A 21 14.26 -2.86 4.34
CA PHE A 21 13.53 -4.04 3.92
C PHE A 21 12.59 -4.64 4.98
N GLY A 22 13.02 -4.65 6.25
CA GLY A 22 12.30 -5.36 7.32
C GLY A 22 10.92 -4.79 7.59
N PHE A 23 10.76 -3.46 7.59
CA PHE A 23 9.47 -2.82 7.81
C PHE A 23 8.48 -3.19 6.71
N ALA A 24 8.90 -3.15 5.45
CA ALA A 24 8.06 -3.52 4.32
C ALA A 24 7.60 -4.98 4.41
N THR A 25 8.53 -5.91 4.70
CA THR A 25 8.19 -7.35 4.80
C THR A 25 7.23 -7.66 5.94
N GLU A 26 7.40 -7.03 7.11
CA GLU A 26 6.48 -7.22 8.24
C GLU A 26 5.11 -6.62 7.98
N THR A 27 5.06 -5.39 7.44
CA THR A 27 3.81 -4.72 7.11
C THR A 27 3.05 -5.50 6.04
N ALA A 28 3.74 -5.94 4.99
CA ALA A 28 3.14 -6.79 3.95
C ALA A 28 2.57 -8.09 4.54
N ALA A 29 3.36 -8.80 5.35
CA ALA A 29 2.92 -10.03 6.00
C ALA A 29 1.70 -9.79 6.91
N HIS A 30 1.66 -8.66 7.63
CA HIS A 30 0.53 -8.29 8.47
C HIS A 30 -0.72 -7.99 7.64
N ALA A 31 -0.60 -7.22 6.56
CA ALA A 31 -1.72 -6.94 5.65
C ALA A 31 -2.30 -8.23 5.04
N LEU A 32 -1.45 -9.16 4.57
CA LEU A 32 -1.87 -10.45 4.08
C LEU A 32 -2.59 -11.28 5.16
N ARG A 33 -2.10 -11.25 6.40
CA ARG A 33 -2.78 -11.91 7.53
C ARG A 33 -4.16 -11.33 7.80
N LEU A 34 -4.34 -10.00 7.69
CA LEU A 34 -5.66 -9.36 7.80
C LEU A 34 -6.60 -9.85 6.70
N MET A 35 -6.12 -9.94 5.43
CA MET A 35 -6.92 -10.43 4.32
C MET A 35 -7.39 -11.87 4.54
N VAL A 36 -6.49 -12.79 4.92
CA VAL A 36 -6.84 -14.19 5.08
C VAL A 36 -7.59 -14.52 6.38
N SER A 37 -7.62 -13.60 7.34
CA SER A 37 -8.25 -13.80 8.66
C SER A 37 -9.78 -13.77 8.66
N GLY A 38 -10.42 -13.39 7.54
CA GLY A 38 -11.85 -13.13 7.48
C GLY A 38 -12.30 -11.82 8.12
N LEU A 39 -11.34 -10.93 8.46
CA LEU A 39 -11.62 -9.62 9.05
C LEU A 39 -12.54 -8.80 8.16
N PHE A 40 -12.21 -8.72 6.87
CA PHE A 40 -12.96 -7.91 5.90
C PHE A 40 -14.31 -8.53 5.52
N ASP A 41 -14.48 -9.84 5.66
CA ASP A 41 -15.80 -10.47 5.54
C ASP A 41 -16.72 -10.05 6.70
N LYS A 42 -16.15 -9.87 7.89
CA LYS A 42 -16.89 -9.42 9.09
C LYS A 42 -17.11 -7.89 9.08
N TYR A 43 -16.15 -7.15 8.56
CA TYR A 43 -16.16 -5.68 8.52
C TYR A 43 -15.88 -5.17 7.10
N PRO A 44 -16.82 -5.33 6.15
CA PRO A 44 -16.57 -5.06 4.73
C PRO A 44 -16.30 -3.57 4.40
N THR A 45 -16.70 -2.66 5.28
CA THR A 45 -16.47 -1.21 5.12
C THR A 45 -15.15 -0.74 5.74
N LEU A 46 -14.42 -1.62 6.45
CA LEU A 46 -13.12 -1.28 7.00
C LEU A 46 -12.13 -0.96 5.89
N GLN A 47 -11.45 0.17 6.00
CA GLN A 47 -10.43 0.61 5.06
C GLN A 47 -9.07 0.68 5.75
N ILE A 48 -8.03 0.19 5.08
CA ILE A 48 -6.65 0.22 5.54
C ILE A 48 -5.83 1.04 4.55
N ILE A 49 -4.99 1.94 5.04
CA ILE A 49 -4.00 2.65 4.22
C ILE A 49 -2.64 2.03 4.47
N LEU A 50 -1.96 1.60 3.41
CA LEU A 50 -0.57 1.14 3.45
C LEU A 50 0.36 2.20 2.88
N GLY A 51 1.53 2.34 3.48
CA GLY A 51 2.62 3.16 2.94
C GLY A 51 3.29 2.55 1.71
N HIS A 52 4.32 3.25 1.23
CA HIS A 52 5.38 2.75 0.35
C HIS A 52 4.86 1.97 -0.86
N CYS A 53 3.89 2.55 -1.58
CA CYS A 53 3.21 1.91 -2.72
C CYS A 53 2.64 0.51 -2.39
N GLY A 54 2.25 0.28 -1.14
CA GLY A 54 1.63 -0.97 -0.69
C GLY A 54 2.62 -2.06 -0.30
N GLU A 55 3.85 -1.68 0.12
CA GLU A 55 4.85 -2.58 0.72
C GLU A 55 5.20 -3.79 -0.18
N GLY A 56 5.22 -3.57 -1.48
CA GLY A 56 5.50 -4.61 -2.47
C GLY A 56 4.35 -5.60 -2.73
N ILE A 57 3.25 -5.55 -1.99
CA ILE A 57 2.10 -6.45 -2.21
C ILE A 57 1.57 -6.35 -3.64
N PRO A 58 1.38 -5.17 -4.27
CA PRO A 58 0.91 -5.08 -5.64
C PRO A 58 1.73 -5.94 -6.62
N PHE A 59 3.04 -5.92 -6.48
CA PHE A 59 3.94 -6.74 -7.32
C PHE A 59 3.78 -8.24 -7.06
N TYR A 60 3.58 -8.66 -5.81
CA TYR A 60 3.45 -10.07 -5.44
C TYR A 60 2.04 -10.62 -5.58
N LEU A 61 1.01 -9.78 -5.66
CA LEU A 61 -0.39 -10.19 -5.61
C LEU A 61 -0.78 -11.30 -6.61
N PRO A 62 -0.35 -11.25 -7.90
CA PRO A 62 -0.64 -12.32 -8.85
C PRO A 62 -0.08 -13.67 -8.41
N ARG A 63 1.17 -13.67 -7.91
CA ARG A 63 1.82 -14.88 -7.43
C ARG A 63 1.15 -15.41 -6.17
N LEU A 64 0.81 -14.54 -5.24
CA LEU A 64 0.13 -14.90 -3.99
C LEU A 64 -1.21 -15.58 -4.29
N GLN A 65 -2.06 -14.97 -5.11
CA GLN A 65 -3.34 -15.55 -5.51
C GLN A 65 -3.17 -16.90 -6.22
N HIS A 66 -2.25 -16.96 -7.20
CA HIS A 66 -1.96 -18.20 -7.91
C HIS A 66 -1.55 -19.31 -6.94
N ARG A 67 -0.63 -19.04 -6.00
CA ARG A 67 -0.12 -20.05 -5.07
C ARG A 67 -1.16 -20.49 -4.03
N LEU A 68 -1.95 -19.55 -3.50
CA LEU A 68 -3.00 -19.88 -2.53
C LEU A 68 -4.06 -20.83 -3.11
N ARG A 69 -4.34 -20.76 -4.41
CA ARG A 69 -5.28 -21.70 -5.06
C ARG A 69 -4.82 -23.16 -5.05
N HIS A 70 -3.55 -23.43 -4.75
CA HIS A 70 -2.99 -24.80 -4.64
C HIS A 70 -3.14 -25.39 -3.23
N PHE A 71 -3.59 -24.59 -2.27
CA PHE A 71 -3.88 -25.07 -0.93
C PHE A 71 -5.35 -25.47 -0.81
N GLU A 72 -5.63 -26.37 0.13
CA GLU A 72 -7.01 -26.79 0.41
C GLU A 72 -7.87 -25.61 0.83
N ARG A 73 -9.07 -25.54 0.29
CA ARG A 73 -10.06 -24.55 0.72
C ARG A 73 -10.45 -24.82 2.17
N GLY A 74 -10.53 -23.74 2.96
CA GLY A 74 -10.87 -23.84 4.38
C GLY A 74 -9.68 -23.82 5.34
N LEU A 75 -8.44 -23.76 4.83
CA LEU A 75 -7.27 -23.53 5.68
C LEU A 75 -7.27 -22.14 6.34
N TRP A 76 -8.02 -21.22 5.78
CA TRP A 76 -8.20 -19.87 6.32
C TRP A 76 -9.67 -19.43 6.16
N PRO A 77 -10.16 -18.51 7.04
CA PRO A 77 -11.57 -18.14 7.08
C PRO A 77 -12.04 -17.18 5.98
N ALA A 78 -11.14 -16.51 5.27
CA ALA A 78 -11.50 -15.52 4.24
C ALA A 78 -12.24 -16.17 3.06
N LYS A 79 -13.27 -15.48 2.56
CA LYS A 79 -14.20 -15.99 1.55
C LYS A 79 -13.87 -15.54 0.13
N LYS A 80 -13.19 -14.39 -0.01
CA LYS A 80 -12.82 -13.78 -1.27
C LYS A 80 -11.35 -14.05 -1.64
N GLU A 81 -11.00 -13.80 -2.88
CA GLU A 81 -9.62 -13.76 -3.35
C GLU A 81 -8.89 -12.53 -2.75
N LEU A 82 -7.56 -12.60 -2.61
CA LEU A 82 -6.78 -11.49 -2.05
C LEU A 82 -6.94 -10.19 -2.84
N GLY A 83 -7.06 -10.28 -4.18
CA GLY A 83 -7.25 -9.11 -5.04
C GLY A 83 -8.55 -8.38 -4.76
N GLU A 84 -9.64 -9.10 -4.46
CA GLU A 84 -10.92 -8.49 -4.12
C GLU A 84 -10.82 -7.69 -2.81
N TYR A 85 -10.17 -8.25 -1.77
CA TYR A 85 -9.92 -7.48 -0.53
C TYR A 85 -9.00 -6.30 -0.77
N TRP A 86 -7.98 -6.47 -1.63
CA TRP A 86 -7.08 -5.38 -2.00
C TRP A 86 -7.84 -4.22 -2.64
N GLU A 87 -8.66 -4.50 -3.62
CA GLU A 87 -9.46 -3.51 -4.34
C GLU A 87 -10.53 -2.85 -3.47
N GLU A 88 -11.13 -3.59 -2.54
CA GLU A 88 -12.25 -3.08 -1.74
C GLU A 88 -11.79 -2.39 -0.45
N ASN A 89 -10.75 -2.89 0.21
CA ASN A 89 -10.41 -2.53 1.58
C ASN A 89 -9.08 -1.79 1.75
N PHE A 90 -8.23 -1.76 0.70
CA PHE A 90 -6.92 -1.14 0.81
C PHE A 90 -6.78 0.12 -0.03
N TRP A 91 -6.06 1.07 0.55
CA TRP A 91 -5.54 2.26 -0.07
C TRP A 91 -4.03 2.24 0.08
N VAL A 92 -3.30 2.90 -0.82
CA VAL A 92 -1.85 2.96 -0.75
C VAL A 92 -1.37 4.40 -0.84
N THR A 93 -0.20 4.67 -0.27
CA THR A 93 0.45 5.98 -0.40
C THR A 93 1.77 5.87 -1.14
N THR A 94 2.24 6.99 -1.69
CA THR A 94 3.55 7.10 -2.33
C THR A 94 4.70 7.29 -1.33
N SER A 95 4.41 7.37 -0.02
CA SER A 95 5.41 7.68 1.02
C SER A 95 6.71 6.91 0.83
N GLY A 96 7.84 7.58 0.94
CA GLY A 96 9.17 6.97 0.87
C GLY A 96 9.58 6.36 -0.48
N VAL A 97 8.72 6.40 -1.51
CA VAL A 97 9.01 5.78 -2.81
C VAL A 97 9.02 6.82 -3.92
N ARG A 98 10.21 7.07 -4.50
CA ARG A 98 10.42 8.01 -5.62
C ARG A 98 10.70 7.26 -6.92
N ASP A 99 9.82 6.31 -7.25
CA ASP A 99 9.94 5.48 -8.45
C ASP A 99 8.62 5.39 -9.20
N VAL A 100 8.64 5.69 -10.51
CA VAL A 100 7.46 5.67 -11.36
C VAL A 100 6.93 4.25 -11.59
N GLY A 101 7.83 3.26 -11.67
CA GLY A 101 7.43 1.87 -11.87
C GLY A 101 6.64 1.33 -10.68
N ALA A 102 7.12 1.60 -9.46
CA ALA A 102 6.42 1.25 -8.22
C ALA A 102 5.05 1.94 -8.13
N LEU A 103 4.97 3.24 -8.46
CA LEU A 103 3.72 3.97 -8.52
C LEU A 103 2.75 3.35 -9.53
N MET A 104 3.20 3.04 -10.75
CA MET A 104 2.35 2.46 -11.79
C MET A 104 1.86 1.06 -11.41
N GLU A 105 2.66 0.25 -10.75
CA GLU A 105 2.22 -1.05 -10.27
C GLU A 105 1.19 -0.91 -9.13
N ALA A 106 1.37 0.04 -8.23
CA ALA A 106 0.37 0.38 -7.22
C ALA A 106 -0.95 0.83 -7.86
N VAL A 107 -0.89 1.71 -8.88
CA VAL A 107 -2.06 2.18 -9.63
C VAL A 107 -2.75 1.03 -10.38
N ARG A 108 -1.99 0.12 -10.97
CA ARG A 108 -2.53 -1.03 -11.70
C ARG A 108 -3.44 -1.90 -10.84
N TRP A 109 -3.07 -2.14 -9.58
CA TRP A 109 -3.78 -3.03 -8.68
C TRP A 109 -4.80 -2.34 -7.79
N SER A 110 -4.55 -1.07 -7.41
CA SER A 110 -5.44 -0.32 -6.54
C SER A 110 -6.42 0.59 -7.29
N GLY A 111 -6.17 0.84 -8.59
CA GLY A 111 -6.81 1.94 -9.30
C GLY A 111 -6.25 3.32 -8.90
N GLU A 112 -6.24 4.26 -9.83
CA GLU A 112 -5.73 5.62 -9.53
C GLU A 112 -6.54 6.37 -8.46
N GLU A 113 -7.75 5.93 -8.16
CA GLU A 113 -8.64 6.50 -7.14
C GLU A 113 -8.35 6.03 -5.72
N ARG A 114 -7.50 5.03 -5.53
CA ARG A 114 -7.11 4.50 -4.21
C ARG A 114 -5.64 4.72 -3.88
N VAL A 115 -4.93 5.49 -4.70
CA VAL A 115 -3.56 5.91 -4.42
C VAL A 115 -3.56 7.33 -3.88
N LEU A 116 -2.78 7.57 -2.82
CA LEU A 116 -2.66 8.86 -2.13
C LEU A 116 -1.21 9.34 -2.25
N TRP A 117 -1.00 10.62 -2.57
CA TRP A 117 0.32 11.20 -2.46
C TRP A 117 0.68 11.45 -0.99
N SER A 118 1.87 11.08 -0.60
CA SER A 118 2.41 11.26 0.75
C SER A 118 3.93 11.26 0.71
N VAL A 119 4.56 11.92 1.68
CA VAL A 119 6.01 12.14 1.76
C VAL A 119 6.74 11.08 2.56
N ASP A 120 6.21 10.69 3.70
CA ASP A 120 6.86 9.94 4.77
C ASP A 120 7.64 10.83 5.77
N TYR A 121 7.16 12.06 5.95
CA TYR A 121 7.74 12.97 6.94
C TYR A 121 7.67 12.37 8.36
N PRO A 122 8.72 12.47 9.20
CA PRO A 122 9.97 13.21 8.99
C PRO A 122 11.13 12.37 8.40
N PHE A 123 10.87 11.18 7.91
CA PHE A 123 11.90 10.25 7.44
C PHE A 123 12.38 10.58 6.02
N GLU A 124 11.53 11.22 5.21
CA GLU A 124 11.85 11.68 3.87
C GLU A 124 11.79 13.21 3.77
N ASP A 125 12.61 13.78 2.88
CA ASP A 125 12.64 15.20 2.62
C ASP A 125 11.41 15.64 1.80
N THR A 126 10.63 16.57 2.37
CA THR A 126 9.39 17.05 1.75
C THR A 126 9.64 17.78 0.43
N VAL A 127 10.73 18.54 0.33
CA VAL A 127 11.04 19.32 -0.89
C VAL A 127 11.45 18.39 -2.03
N GLU A 128 12.27 17.38 -1.73
CA GLU A 128 12.67 16.37 -2.71
C GLU A 128 11.47 15.54 -3.20
N MET A 129 10.60 15.09 -2.28
CA MET A 129 9.40 14.32 -2.63
C MET A 129 8.41 15.15 -3.46
N ALA A 130 8.18 16.41 -3.09
CA ALA A 130 7.34 17.32 -3.86
C ALA A 130 7.94 17.60 -5.25
N GLY A 131 9.23 17.87 -5.30
CA GLY A 131 9.94 18.09 -6.57
C GLY A 131 9.93 16.86 -7.49
N TRP A 132 10.02 15.65 -6.95
CA TRP A 132 9.82 14.42 -7.73
C TRP A 132 8.40 14.34 -8.29
N TRP A 133 7.38 14.55 -7.45
CA TRP A 133 5.97 14.52 -7.84
C TRP A 133 5.66 15.55 -8.93
N ASP A 134 6.17 16.78 -8.82
CA ASP A 134 5.91 17.85 -9.78
C ASP A 134 6.51 17.58 -11.16
N ARG A 135 7.65 16.89 -11.22
CA ARG A 135 8.31 16.49 -12.46
C ARG A 135 7.80 15.20 -13.09
N LEU A 136 6.96 14.45 -12.36
CA LEU A 136 6.50 13.16 -12.83
C LEU A 136 5.59 13.31 -14.06
N GLU A 137 5.90 12.57 -15.12
CA GLU A 137 5.10 12.57 -16.35
C GLU A 137 3.88 11.63 -16.20
N VAL A 138 2.79 12.17 -15.69
CA VAL A 138 1.51 11.50 -15.54
C VAL A 138 0.37 12.35 -16.10
N SER A 139 -0.78 11.73 -16.40
CA SER A 139 -1.94 12.45 -16.87
C SER A 139 -2.39 13.52 -15.86
N GLY A 140 -2.95 14.62 -16.34
CA GLY A 140 -3.50 15.65 -15.45
C GLY A 140 -4.58 15.12 -14.50
N ARG A 141 -5.35 14.11 -14.94
CA ARG A 141 -6.33 13.42 -14.09
C ARG A 141 -5.63 12.69 -12.94
N MET A 142 -4.62 11.87 -13.24
CA MET A 142 -3.87 11.11 -12.21
C MET A 142 -3.20 12.06 -11.22
N ARG A 143 -2.58 13.15 -11.72
CA ARG A 143 -1.95 14.17 -10.87
C ARG A 143 -2.93 14.78 -9.86
N ARG A 144 -4.13 15.19 -10.29
CA ARG A 144 -5.14 15.74 -9.37
C ARG A 144 -5.65 14.69 -8.39
N ARG A 145 -6.01 13.50 -8.88
CA ARG A 145 -6.56 12.44 -8.03
C ARG A 145 -5.59 12.02 -6.95
N ILE A 146 -4.40 11.57 -7.33
CA ILE A 146 -3.40 11.07 -6.40
C ILE A 146 -2.86 12.23 -5.55
N GLY A 147 -2.61 13.41 -6.14
CA GLY A 147 -2.06 14.57 -5.45
C GLY A 147 -2.97 15.19 -4.38
N GLY A 148 -4.29 14.91 -4.39
CA GLY A 148 -5.15 15.51 -3.36
C GLY A 148 -6.61 15.08 -3.36
N GLU A 149 -7.26 14.90 -4.53
CA GLU A 149 -8.69 14.60 -4.58
C GLU A 149 -9.04 13.29 -3.86
N ASN A 150 -8.20 12.28 -3.99
CA ASN A 150 -8.40 10.99 -3.31
C ASN A 150 -8.33 11.12 -1.79
N ALA A 151 -7.35 11.87 -1.26
CA ALA A 151 -7.21 12.08 0.17
C ALA A 151 -8.42 12.84 0.73
N ARG A 152 -8.89 13.88 0.02
CA ARG A 152 -10.10 14.61 0.41
C ARG A 152 -11.33 13.71 0.46
N ARG A 153 -11.51 12.88 -0.57
CA ARG A 153 -12.62 11.93 -0.62
C ARG A 153 -12.55 10.92 0.52
N PHE A 154 -11.39 10.34 0.76
CA PHE A 154 -11.18 9.35 1.81
C PHE A 154 -11.47 9.93 3.21
N LEU A 155 -11.01 11.16 3.46
CA LEU A 155 -11.17 11.84 4.74
C LEU A 155 -12.51 12.60 4.89
N GLY A 156 -13.38 12.57 3.88
CA GLY A 156 -14.64 13.30 3.90
C GLY A 156 -14.50 14.84 3.95
N LEU A 157 -13.38 15.37 3.43
CA LEU A 157 -13.13 16.81 3.45
C LEU A 157 -13.89 17.51 2.32
N ALA A 158 -14.51 18.65 2.64
CA ALA A 158 -15.16 19.51 1.64
C ALA A 158 -14.17 20.00 0.57
N ARG A 159 -14.67 20.28 -0.64
CA ARG A 159 -13.86 20.98 -1.67
C ARG A 159 -13.47 22.36 -1.14
N GLY A 160 -12.24 22.77 -1.40
CA GLY A 160 -11.78 24.11 -1.07
C GLY A 160 -12.56 25.18 -1.84
N PRO A 161 -12.70 26.40 -1.29
CA PRO A 161 -13.30 27.50 -2.01
C PRO A 161 -12.47 27.80 -3.28
N GLY A 162 -13.08 27.66 -4.47
CA GLY A 162 -12.44 27.92 -5.77
C GLY A 162 -12.15 26.69 -6.64
N GLU A 163 -12.44 25.48 -6.20
CA GLU A 163 -12.36 24.28 -7.05
C GLU A 163 -13.71 24.02 -7.76
N VAL A 164 -13.76 24.33 -9.07
CA VAL A 164 -14.88 24.03 -10.00
C VAL A 164 -14.69 22.64 -10.56
#